data_1fb8c2f2442cd47a18d2d116a3cb14e5
#
_entry.id   1fb8c2f2442cd47a18d2d116a3cb14e5
#
_cell.length_a   1.000
_cell.length_b   1.000
_cell.length_c   1.000
_cell.angle_alpha   90.00
_cell.angle_beta   90.00
_cell.angle_gamma   90.00
#
_symmetry.space_group_name_H-M   'P 1'
#
loop_
_entity.id
_entity.type
_entity.pdbx_description
1 polymer ?
#
loop_
_entity_poly.entity_id
_entity_poly.type
_entity_poly.pdbx_seq_one_letter_code
_entity_poly.pdbx_strand_id
1 'polypeptide(L)'
;MSIHVALHHVTHYRYDRLVNLGPQIVRLRPAPHSRTRILSYALKVEPGEHFINWQQDPQGNYLARLVFPEKTRELKVSVDMVVEMAVFNPFDFFLEPYAEEIPFTYTAAERFELAPYLVKRPARPEFARYLEGLDLSTKRSVDFLVALNQKLSTDIAYLIRMEPGVQSPEETLIKGSGSCRDSAWLLVQIFRHIGLAARFVSGYLIQLTADVKALDGPSGTDVD
;
A
#
# COMPACT_ATOMS: atom_id res chain seq x y z
N MET A 1 1.62 14.73 23.34
CA MET A 1 2.91 14.02 23.49
C MET A 1 3.13 13.28 22.19
N SER A 2 4.29 13.42 21.56
CA SER A 2 4.68 12.64 20.40
C SER A 2 5.42 11.38 20.87
N ILE A 3 5.21 10.27 20.18
CA ILE A 3 5.91 9.01 20.45
C ILE A 3 6.93 8.82 19.35
N HIS A 4 8.20 8.63 19.71
CA HIS A 4 9.24 8.27 18.76
C HIS A 4 9.35 6.76 18.68
N VAL A 5 9.31 6.24 17.45
CA VAL A 5 9.43 4.81 17.16
C VAL A 5 10.64 4.59 16.27
N ALA A 6 11.50 3.65 16.67
CA ALA A 6 12.58 3.15 15.83
C ALA A 6 12.11 1.88 15.10
N LEU A 7 12.30 1.87 13.80
CA LEU A 7 11.95 0.74 12.94
C LEU A 7 13.24 0.19 12.31
N HIS A 8 13.39 -1.13 12.37
CA HIS A 8 14.45 -1.86 11.68
C HIS A 8 13.81 -2.91 10.78
N HIS A 9 13.97 -2.77 9.46
CA HIS A 9 13.45 -3.68 8.46
C HIS A 9 14.59 -4.36 7.74
N VAL A 10 14.53 -5.69 7.56
CA VAL A 10 15.50 -6.45 6.81
C VAL A 10 14.82 -7.39 5.82
N THR A 11 15.23 -7.30 4.57
CA THR A 11 14.90 -8.28 3.54
C THR A 11 16.21 -8.95 3.10
N HIS A 12 16.28 -10.28 3.22
CA HIS A 12 17.47 -11.02 2.94
C HIS A 12 17.19 -12.22 2.03
N TYR A 13 17.73 -12.16 0.80
CA TYR A 13 17.69 -13.24 -0.16
C TYR A 13 19.03 -13.95 -0.17
N ARG A 14 19.04 -15.26 -0.03
CA ARG A 14 20.21 -16.13 -0.13
C ARG A 14 20.06 -17.07 -1.32
N TYR A 15 21.13 -17.21 -2.08
CA TYR A 15 21.17 -18.03 -3.28
C TYR A 15 22.09 -19.24 -3.06
N ASP A 16 21.71 -20.40 -3.57
CA ASP A 16 22.50 -21.63 -3.52
C ASP A 16 23.80 -21.54 -4.32
N ARG A 17 23.88 -20.59 -5.25
CA ARG A 17 25.01 -20.36 -6.16
C ARG A 17 25.25 -18.88 -6.40
N LEU A 18 26.38 -18.55 -7.03
CA LEU A 18 26.64 -17.20 -7.51
C LEU A 18 25.67 -16.83 -8.64
N VAL A 19 24.93 -15.75 -8.48
CA VAL A 19 23.96 -15.22 -9.45
C VAL A 19 24.35 -13.82 -9.88
N ASN A 20 24.01 -13.45 -11.10
CA ASN A 20 23.99 -12.06 -11.53
C ASN A 20 22.68 -11.43 -11.06
N LEU A 21 22.78 -10.39 -10.25
CA LEU A 21 21.60 -9.59 -9.91
C LEU A 21 21.33 -8.60 -11.03
N GLY A 22 20.15 -8.69 -11.63
CA GLY A 22 19.65 -7.60 -12.49
C GLY A 22 19.42 -6.31 -11.68
N PRO A 23 19.18 -5.18 -12.33
CA PRO A 23 18.86 -3.95 -11.63
C PRO A 23 17.68 -4.12 -10.66
N GLN A 24 17.87 -3.72 -9.41
CA GLN A 24 16.82 -3.76 -8.38
C GLN A 24 16.25 -2.38 -8.13
N ILE A 25 14.97 -2.31 -7.80
CA ILE A 25 14.31 -1.07 -7.41
C ILE A 25 13.71 -1.26 -6.02
N VAL A 26 14.23 -0.49 -5.07
CA VAL A 26 13.79 -0.51 -3.67
C VAL A 26 12.93 0.72 -3.39
N ARG A 27 11.73 0.51 -2.83
CA ARG A 27 10.76 1.55 -2.45
C ARG A 27 10.44 1.47 -0.96
N LEU A 28 11.45 1.56 -0.12
CA LEU A 28 11.33 1.45 1.33
C LEU A 28 11.54 2.79 2.06
N ARG A 29 11.69 3.89 1.32
CA ARG A 29 11.75 5.23 1.90
C ARG A 29 10.35 5.85 1.86
N PRO A 30 9.83 6.36 3.00
CA PRO A 30 8.56 7.06 3.01
C PRO A 30 8.53 8.21 2.02
N ALA A 31 7.38 8.40 1.37
CA ALA A 31 7.20 9.48 0.40
C ALA A 31 7.30 10.86 1.10
N PRO A 32 7.74 11.91 0.40
CA PRO A 32 7.92 13.24 0.99
C PRO A 32 6.62 13.86 1.53
N HIS A 33 5.47 13.40 1.03
CA HIS A 33 4.15 13.84 1.48
C HIS A 33 3.56 12.96 2.61
N SER A 34 4.37 12.07 3.22
CA SER A 34 3.93 11.33 4.40
C SER A 34 3.62 12.27 5.55
N ARG A 35 2.46 12.11 6.20
CA ARG A 35 2.10 12.89 7.40
C ARG A 35 2.98 12.56 8.60
N THR A 36 3.48 11.32 8.68
CA THR A 36 4.40 10.91 9.72
C THR A 36 5.76 11.56 9.51
N ARG A 37 6.25 12.27 10.51
CA ARG A 37 7.54 12.94 10.45
C ARG A 37 8.67 11.93 10.55
N ILE A 38 9.53 11.88 9.55
CA ILE A 38 10.72 11.03 9.53
C ILE A 38 11.87 11.81 10.14
N LEU A 39 12.37 11.35 11.29
CA LEU A 39 13.47 11.98 12.02
C LEU A 39 14.84 11.51 11.50
N SER A 40 14.93 10.22 11.15
CA SER A 40 16.10 9.67 10.49
C SER A 40 15.71 8.53 9.54
N TYR A 41 16.54 8.32 8.53
CA TYR A 41 16.39 7.24 7.57
C TYR A 41 17.75 6.79 7.05
N ALA A 42 18.03 5.50 7.10
CA ALA A 42 19.21 4.90 6.50
C ALA A 42 18.84 3.66 5.71
N LEU A 43 19.39 3.54 4.50
CA LEU A 43 19.30 2.35 3.65
C LEU A 43 20.70 1.73 3.56
N LYS A 44 20.82 0.47 3.94
CA LYS A 44 22.03 -0.35 3.76
C LYS A 44 21.72 -1.49 2.80
N VAL A 45 22.65 -1.74 1.89
CA VAL A 45 22.52 -2.80 0.90
C VAL A 45 23.80 -3.64 0.88
N GLU A 46 23.63 -4.95 0.89
CA GLU A 46 24.71 -5.90 0.72
C GLU A 46 24.44 -6.78 -0.52
N PRO A 47 25.43 -7.07 -1.37
CA PRO A 47 26.86 -6.76 -1.21
C PRO A 47 27.15 -5.27 -1.34
N GLY A 48 28.23 -4.80 -0.69
CA GLY A 48 28.65 -3.40 -0.65
C GLY A 48 29.06 -2.84 -2.01
N GLU A 49 29.55 -3.70 -2.90
CA GLU A 49 29.93 -3.35 -4.27
C GLU A 49 28.67 -3.20 -5.15
N HIS A 50 28.05 -2.04 -5.08
CA HIS A 50 26.87 -1.68 -5.87
C HIS A 50 26.84 -0.19 -6.19
N PHE A 51 26.13 0.17 -7.26
CA PHE A 51 25.77 1.54 -7.57
C PHE A 51 24.35 1.79 -7.10
N ILE A 52 24.12 2.94 -6.47
CA ILE A 52 22.81 3.40 -6.05
C ILE A 52 22.48 4.72 -6.74
N ASN A 53 21.30 4.81 -7.35
CA ASN A 53 20.75 6.03 -7.90
C ASN A 53 19.36 6.27 -7.30
N TRP A 54 19.22 7.38 -6.59
CA TRP A 54 17.95 7.82 -6.03
C TRP A 54 17.13 8.56 -7.08
N GLN A 55 15.88 8.20 -7.20
CA GLN A 55 14.92 8.77 -8.14
C GLN A 55 13.61 9.07 -7.44
N GLN A 56 12.78 9.89 -8.07
CA GLN A 56 11.37 10.04 -7.76
C GLN A 56 10.55 9.55 -8.95
N ASP A 57 9.51 8.76 -8.69
CA ASP A 57 8.56 8.40 -9.74
C ASP A 57 7.54 9.53 -9.98
N PRO A 58 6.76 9.47 -11.06
CA PRO A 58 5.73 10.48 -11.34
C PRO A 58 4.67 10.63 -10.25
N GLN A 59 4.54 9.66 -9.35
CA GLN A 59 3.62 9.68 -8.21
C GLN A 59 4.26 10.26 -6.93
N GLY A 60 5.52 10.74 -7.04
CA GLY A 60 6.24 11.36 -5.93
C GLY A 60 6.88 10.38 -4.96
N ASN A 61 6.94 9.07 -5.25
CA ASN A 61 7.59 8.11 -4.38
C ASN A 61 9.10 8.12 -4.57
N TYR A 62 9.85 7.97 -3.47
CA TYR A 62 11.28 7.70 -3.55
C TYR A 62 11.55 6.26 -3.98
N LEU A 63 12.50 6.09 -4.88
CA LEU A 63 13.02 4.78 -5.24
C LEU A 63 14.55 4.83 -5.35
N ALA A 64 15.16 3.77 -4.83
CA ALA A 64 16.59 3.52 -4.99
C ALA A 64 16.77 2.48 -6.08
N ARG A 65 17.38 2.87 -7.20
CA ARG A 65 17.78 1.95 -8.25
C ARG A 65 19.19 1.46 -7.96
N LEU A 66 19.31 0.15 -7.80
CA LEU A 66 20.56 -0.53 -7.48
C LEU A 66 21.05 -1.32 -8.71
N VAL A 67 22.35 -1.28 -8.94
CA VAL A 67 23.02 -2.08 -9.97
C VAL A 67 24.23 -2.76 -9.34
N PHE A 68 24.35 -4.07 -9.52
CA PHE A 68 25.39 -4.89 -8.97
C PHE A 68 26.33 -5.32 -10.10
N PRO A 69 27.61 -4.90 -10.09
CA PRO A 69 28.56 -5.27 -11.14
C PRO A 69 29.03 -6.73 -11.02
N GLU A 70 29.04 -7.26 -9.81
CA GLU A 70 29.60 -8.57 -9.51
C GLU A 70 28.54 -9.62 -9.18
N LYS A 71 28.86 -10.87 -9.40
CA LYS A 71 28.03 -12.00 -8.98
C LYS A 71 28.04 -12.13 -7.46
N THR A 72 26.90 -12.46 -6.90
CA THR A 72 26.73 -12.60 -5.45
C THR A 72 25.95 -13.85 -5.07
N ARG A 73 26.07 -14.27 -3.80
CA ARG A 73 25.26 -15.32 -3.19
C ARG A 73 24.14 -14.76 -2.32
N GLU A 74 24.07 -13.44 -2.17
CA GLU A 74 23.04 -12.83 -1.33
C GLU A 74 22.67 -11.43 -1.83
N LEU A 75 21.48 -11.02 -1.48
CA LEU A 75 21.02 -9.63 -1.54
C LEU A 75 20.34 -9.35 -0.20
N LYS A 76 20.91 -8.43 0.56
CA LYS A 76 20.31 -7.99 1.81
C LYS A 76 20.07 -6.49 1.76
N VAL A 77 18.86 -6.12 2.05
CA VAL A 77 18.42 -4.72 2.13
C VAL A 77 17.94 -4.47 3.55
N SER A 78 18.56 -3.49 4.21
CA SER A 78 18.19 -3.11 5.57
C SER A 78 17.80 -1.63 5.60
N VAL A 79 16.72 -1.31 6.31
CA VAL A 79 16.28 0.05 6.55
C VAL A 79 16.23 0.29 8.05
N ASP A 80 16.92 1.33 8.49
CA ASP A 80 16.84 1.87 9.85
C ASP A 80 16.14 3.22 9.78
N MET A 81 15.09 3.41 10.55
CA MET A 81 14.28 4.61 10.51
C MET A 81 13.79 4.99 11.90
N VAL A 82 13.80 6.28 12.21
CA VAL A 82 13.14 6.82 13.41
C VAL A 82 12.03 7.76 12.95
N VAL A 83 10.84 7.54 13.47
CA VAL A 83 9.65 8.33 13.14
C VAL A 83 9.02 8.93 14.38
N GLU A 84 8.42 10.09 14.21
CA GLU A 84 7.60 10.73 15.22
C GLU A 84 6.12 10.42 14.92
N MET A 85 5.53 9.60 15.77
CA MET A 85 4.12 9.23 15.66
C MET A 85 3.26 10.35 16.25
N ALA A 86 2.30 10.82 15.45
CA ALA A 86 1.29 11.76 15.89
C ALA A 86 -0.10 11.17 15.62
N VAL A 87 -1.04 11.47 16.49
CA VAL A 87 -2.44 11.10 16.26
C VAL A 87 -3.01 12.07 15.23
N PHE A 88 -3.46 11.54 14.12
CA PHE A 88 -4.14 12.29 13.08
C PHE A 88 -5.62 11.89 13.03
N ASN A 89 -6.49 12.87 12.89
CA ASN A 89 -7.86 12.60 12.51
C ASN A 89 -7.88 12.17 11.04
N PRO A 90 -8.33 10.95 10.70
CA PRO A 90 -8.38 10.49 9.31
C PRO A 90 -9.35 11.31 8.44
N PHE A 91 -10.28 12.05 9.07
CA PHE A 91 -11.26 12.91 8.40
C PHE A 91 -10.86 14.40 8.40
N ASP A 92 -9.60 14.71 8.72
CA ASP A 92 -9.05 16.06 8.64
C ASP A 92 -8.68 16.41 7.19
N PHE A 93 -9.69 16.59 6.36
CA PHE A 93 -9.60 17.03 4.97
C PHE A 93 -10.88 17.77 4.57
N PHE A 94 -10.79 18.56 3.51
CA PHE A 94 -11.95 19.20 2.87
C PHE A 94 -12.20 18.52 1.52
N LEU A 95 -13.47 18.32 1.21
CA LEU A 95 -13.91 17.88 -0.11
C LEU A 95 -14.26 19.10 -0.95
N GLU A 96 -13.98 19.02 -2.24
CA GLU A 96 -14.55 19.95 -3.20
C GLU A 96 -16.09 19.81 -3.18
N PRO A 97 -16.84 20.90 -3.33
CA PRO A 97 -18.31 20.87 -3.20
C PRO A 97 -18.98 19.82 -4.11
N TYR A 98 -18.46 19.62 -5.32
CA TYR A 98 -19.00 18.61 -6.24
C TYR A 98 -18.73 17.16 -5.80
N ALA A 99 -17.80 16.95 -4.87
CA ALA A 99 -17.39 15.62 -4.38
C ALA A 99 -17.94 15.30 -2.98
N GLU A 100 -18.75 16.20 -2.39
CA GLU A 100 -19.35 15.96 -1.07
C GLU A 100 -20.32 14.78 -1.08
N GLU A 101 -20.96 14.53 -2.22
CA GLU A 101 -21.86 13.41 -2.43
C GLU A 101 -21.45 12.54 -3.61
N ILE A 102 -21.69 11.22 -3.50
CA ILE A 102 -21.55 10.28 -4.61
C ILE A 102 -22.92 9.99 -5.23
N PRO A 103 -22.97 9.62 -6.53
CA PRO A 103 -21.89 9.66 -7.51
C PRO A 103 -21.56 11.10 -7.95
N PHE A 104 -20.28 11.35 -8.20
CA PHE A 104 -19.84 12.63 -8.77
C PHE A 104 -18.91 12.40 -9.98
N THR A 105 -18.61 13.46 -10.70
CA THR A 105 -17.76 13.41 -11.89
C THR A 105 -16.64 14.43 -11.80
N TYR A 106 -15.42 13.98 -12.06
CA TYR A 106 -14.26 14.87 -12.17
C TYR A 106 -14.35 15.79 -13.40
N THR A 107 -13.81 16.98 -13.29
CA THR A 107 -13.60 17.87 -14.43
C THR A 107 -12.67 17.21 -15.48
N ALA A 108 -12.65 17.76 -16.70
CA ALA A 108 -11.80 17.23 -17.76
C ALA A 108 -10.29 17.30 -17.39
N ALA A 109 -9.87 18.38 -16.71
CA ALA A 109 -8.51 18.55 -16.24
C ALA A 109 -8.12 17.48 -15.18
N GLU A 110 -8.96 17.32 -14.16
CA GLU A 110 -8.76 16.32 -13.12
C GLU A 110 -8.76 14.89 -13.67
N ARG A 111 -9.66 14.57 -14.61
CA ARG A 111 -9.66 13.24 -15.27
C ARG A 111 -8.36 12.96 -16.02
N PHE A 112 -7.77 13.97 -16.64
CA PHE A 112 -6.48 13.84 -17.30
C PHE A 112 -5.37 13.57 -16.28
N GLU A 113 -5.29 14.34 -15.22
CA GLU A 113 -4.27 14.19 -14.17
C GLU A 113 -4.44 12.88 -13.37
N LEU A 114 -5.69 12.49 -13.10
CA LEU A 114 -6.03 11.28 -12.36
C LEU A 114 -6.10 10.01 -13.22
N ALA A 115 -5.87 10.12 -14.53
CA ALA A 115 -6.01 8.99 -15.46
C ALA A 115 -5.32 7.69 -14.98
N PRO A 116 -4.09 7.70 -14.43
CA PRO A 116 -3.44 6.48 -13.92
C PRO A 116 -4.20 5.81 -12.76
N TYR A 117 -4.95 6.59 -12.00
CA TYR A 117 -5.72 6.14 -10.83
C TYR A 117 -7.16 5.74 -11.16
N LEU A 118 -7.58 5.93 -12.40
CA LEU A 118 -8.87 5.51 -12.94
C LEU A 118 -8.79 4.24 -13.81
N VAL A 119 -7.58 3.69 -14.01
CA VAL A 119 -7.39 2.49 -14.83
C VAL A 119 -8.05 1.28 -14.16
N LYS A 120 -9.04 0.71 -14.83
CA LYS A 120 -9.81 -0.46 -14.37
C LYS A 120 -9.15 -1.76 -14.85
N ARG A 121 -9.10 -2.77 -13.99
CA ARG A 121 -8.86 -4.15 -14.42
C ARG A 121 -10.16 -4.77 -14.91
N PRO A 122 -10.12 -5.76 -15.80
CA PRO A 122 -11.34 -6.44 -16.25
C PRO A 122 -12.13 -6.99 -15.04
N ALA A 123 -13.41 -6.68 -14.98
CA ALA A 123 -14.31 -7.29 -14.00
C ALA A 123 -14.69 -8.70 -14.48
N ARG A 124 -14.25 -9.71 -13.74
CA ARG A 124 -14.69 -11.11 -13.93
C ARG A 124 -16.03 -11.32 -13.22
N PRO A 125 -16.72 -12.45 -13.45
CA PRO A 125 -18.11 -12.62 -13.03
C PRO A 125 -18.41 -12.35 -11.57
N GLU A 126 -17.57 -12.82 -10.64
CA GLU A 126 -17.81 -12.60 -9.21
C GLU A 126 -17.59 -11.15 -8.81
N PHE A 127 -16.53 -10.54 -9.33
CA PHE A 127 -16.26 -9.12 -9.10
C PHE A 127 -17.34 -8.23 -9.75
N ALA A 128 -17.82 -8.57 -10.95
CA ALA A 128 -18.92 -7.84 -11.59
C ALA A 128 -20.20 -7.91 -10.74
N ARG A 129 -20.56 -9.10 -10.26
CA ARG A 129 -21.71 -9.28 -9.35
C ARG A 129 -21.57 -8.47 -8.05
N TYR A 130 -20.37 -8.44 -7.48
CA TYR A 130 -20.12 -7.65 -6.29
C TYR A 130 -20.34 -6.14 -6.55
N LEU A 131 -19.87 -5.64 -7.70
CA LEU A 131 -20.08 -4.23 -8.09
C LEU A 131 -21.56 -3.91 -8.31
N GLU A 132 -22.32 -4.79 -8.94
CA GLU A 132 -23.78 -4.64 -9.15
C GLU A 132 -24.55 -4.59 -7.83
N GLY A 133 -24.05 -5.26 -6.79
CA GLY A 133 -24.63 -5.27 -5.46
C GLY A 133 -24.35 -4.01 -4.61
N LEU A 134 -23.55 -3.06 -5.12
CA LEU A 134 -23.25 -1.84 -4.38
C LEU A 134 -24.41 -0.84 -4.51
N ASP A 135 -24.81 -0.28 -3.37
CA ASP A 135 -25.77 0.84 -3.36
C ASP A 135 -25.05 2.15 -3.70
N LEU A 136 -25.22 2.57 -4.95
CA LEU A 136 -24.70 3.83 -5.49
C LEU A 136 -25.75 4.97 -5.51
N SER A 137 -26.79 4.88 -4.70
CA SER A 137 -27.73 6.00 -4.49
C SER A 137 -26.99 7.21 -3.90
N THR A 138 -27.52 8.40 -4.17
CA THR A 138 -26.91 9.65 -3.68
C THR A 138 -26.79 9.65 -2.16
N LYS A 139 -25.56 9.86 -1.67
CA LYS A 139 -25.22 9.92 -0.26
C LYS A 139 -23.87 10.63 -0.05
N ARG A 140 -23.59 11.04 1.16
CA ARG A 140 -22.32 11.68 1.49
C ARG A 140 -21.14 10.76 1.14
N SER A 141 -20.15 11.32 0.46
CA SER A 141 -18.97 10.57 0.00
C SER A 141 -18.23 9.88 1.14
N VAL A 142 -18.03 10.58 2.26
CA VAL A 142 -17.35 10.00 3.44
C VAL A 142 -18.12 8.82 4.01
N ASP A 143 -19.45 8.95 4.14
CA ASP A 143 -20.29 7.89 4.68
C ASP A 143 -20.28 6.64 3.80
N PHE A 144 -20.27 6.83 2.48
CA PHE A 144 -20.11 5.74 1.52
C PHE A 144 -18.76 5.04 1.65
N LEU A 145 -17.64 5.80 1.74
CA LEU A 145 -16.31 5.24 1.86
C LEU A 145 -16.17 4.41 3.15
N VAL A 146 -16.69 4.92 4.25
CA VAL A 146 -16.71 4.22 5.55
C VAL A 146 -17.55 2.95 5.48
N ALA A 147 -18.77 3.05 4.96
CA ALA A 147 -19.68 1.90 4.83
C ALA A 147 -19.09 0.80 3.94
N LEU A 148 -18.47 1.17 2.81
CA LEU A 148 -17.81 0.22 1.92
C LEU A 148 -16.61 -0.47 2.59
N ASN A 149 -15.79 0.30 3.32
CA ASN A 149 -14.67 -0.27 4.06
C ASN A 149 -15.14 -1.26 5.15
N GLN A 150 -16.20 -0.91 5.87
CA GLN A 150 -16.82 -1.81 6.85
C GLN A 150 -17.40 -3.07 6.20
N LYS A 151 -18.07 -2.90 5.06
CA LYS A 151 -18.58 -4.05 4.29
C LYS A 151 -17.45 -4.99 3.90
N LEU A 152 -16.35 -4.49 3.36
CA LEU A 152 -15.20 -5.32 3.00
C LEU A 152 -14.57 -6.03 4.19
N SER A 153 -14.49 -5.38 5.36
CA SER A 153 -13.98 -6.02 6.57
C SER A 153 -14.86 -7.17 7.08
N THR A 154 -16.14 -7.17 6.70
CA THR A 154 -17.08 -8.26 7.01
C THR A 154 -17.04 -9.36 5.95
N ASP A 155 -16.94 -8.98 4.67
CA ASP A 155 -17.00 -9.91 3.54
C ASP A 155 -15.69 -10.68 3.34
N ILE A 156 -14.54 -10.09 3.73
CA ILE A 156 -13.20 -10.64 3.49
C ILE A 156 -12.50 -10.91 4.83
N ALA A 157 -12.34 -12.17 5.15
CA ALA A 157 -11.60 -12.59 6.33
C ALA A 157 -10.11 -12.25 6.17
N TYR A 158 -9.53 -11.58 7.16
CA TYR A 158 -8.10 -11.29 7.16
C TYR A 158 -7.28 -12.54 7.46
N LEU A 159 -6.21 -12.73 6.68
CA LEU A 159 -5.21 -13.76 6.94
C LEU A 159 -3.81 -13.26 6.51
N ILE A 160 -2.80 -13.73 7.23
CA ILE A 160 -1.40 -13.52 6.85
C ILE A 160 -1.09 -14.44 5.67
N ARG A 161 -0.68 -13.85 4.56
CA ARG A 161 -0.37 -14.57 3.34
C ARG A 161 1.06 -14.28 2.90
N MET A 162 1.90 -15.31 2.96
CA MET A 162 3.33 -15.22 2.63
C MET A 162 3.64 -15.43 1.13
N GLU A 163 2.64 -15.86 0.35
CA GLU A 163 2.85 -16.03 -1.09
C GLU A 163 3.11 -14.69 -1.77
N PRO A 164 4.03 -14.66 -2.76
CA PRO A 164 4.33 -13.46 -3.52
C PRO A 164 3.13 -12.92 -4.30
N GLY A 165 3.11 -11.62 -4.53
CA GLY A 165 2.10 -10.95 -5.34
C GLY A 165 0.82 -10.63 -4.58
N VAL A 166 -0.16 -10.11 -5.30
CA VAL A 166 -1.46 -9.66 -4.81
C VAL A 166 -2.54 -10.47 -5.51
N GLN A 167 -3.53 -10.96 -4.76
CA GLN A 167 -4.69 -11.62 -5.35
C GLN A 167 -5.44 -10.65 -6.26
N SER A 168 -6.02 -11.17 -7.33
CA SER A 168 -6.97 -10.38 -8.12
C SER A 168 -8.26 -10.12 -7.31
N PRO A 169 -9.04 -9.08 -7.64
CA PRO A 169 -10.34 -8.85 -7.02
C PRO A 169 -11.26 -10.07 -7.04
N GLU A 170 -11.28 -10.78 -8.17
CA GLU A 170 -12.03 -12.02 -8.34
C GLU A 170 -11.61 -13.11 -7.36
N GLU A 171 -10.29 -13.35 -7.23
CA GLU A 171 -9.76 -14.37 -6.32
C GLU A 171 -10.07 -14.04 -4.87
N THR A 172 -9.94 -12.77 -4.47
CA THR A 172 -10.21 -12.34 -3.10
C THR A 172 -11.68 -12.56 -2.75
N LEU A 173 -12.60 -12.25 -3.67
CA LEU A 173 -14.04 -12.44 -3.47
C LEU A 173 -14.42 -13.93 -3.46
N ILE A 174 -13.90 -14.74 -4.37
CA ILE A 174 -14.17 -16.18 -4.40
C ILE A 174 -13.69 -16.87 -3.12
N LYS A 175 -12.50 -16.48 -2.62
CA LYS A 175 -11.93 -17.03 -1.41
C LYS A 175 -12.59 -16.48 -0.14
N GLY A 176 -13.23 -15.33 -0.22
CA GLY A 176 -13.74 -14.58 0.95
C GLY A 176 -12.65 -14.25 1.97
N SER A 177 -11.37 -14.24 1.55
CA SER A 177 -10.23 -14.03 2.44
C SER A 177 -9.00 -13.52 1.69
N GLY A 178 -8.15 -12.76 2.39
CA GLY A 178 -6.92 -12.23 1.85
C GLY A 178 -6.08 -11.50 2.89
N SER A 179 -4.87 -11.14 2.51
CA SER A 179 -4.02 -10.25 3.30
C SER A 179 -4.48 -8.79 3.16
N CYS A 180 -3.92 -7.88 3.96
CA CYS A 180 -4.20 -6.45 3.86
C CYS A 180 -3.96 -5.90 2.44
N ARG A 181 -2.92 -6.37 1.73
CA ARG A 181 -2.65 -5.96 0.34
C ARG A 181 -3.72 -6.45 -0.65
N ASP A 182 -4.29 -7.64 -0.41
CA ASP A 182 -5.34 -8.20 -1.28
C ASP A 182 -6.65 -7.43 -1.12
N SER A 183 -7.05 -7.16 0.13
CA SER A 183 -8.24 -6.36 0.45
C SER A 183 -8.09 -4.90 -0.03
N ALA A 184 -6.90 -4.30 0.16
CA ALA A 184 -6.64 -2.95 -0.32
C ALA A 184 -6.67 -2.86 -1.85
N TRP A 185 -6.17 -3.88 -2.57
CA TRP A 185 -6.25 -3.92 -4.02
C TRP A 185 -7.68 -4.12 -4.52
N LEU A 186 -8.47 -4.96 -3.86
CA LEU A 186 -9.90 -5.12 -4.14
C LEU A 186 -10.62 -3.76 -3.98
N LEU A 187 -10.40 -3.06 -2.86
CA LEU A 187 -11.00 -1.75 -2.60
C LEU A 187 -10.60 -0.71 -3.67
N VAL A 188 -9.34 -0.66 -4.07
CA VAL A 188 -8.87 0.21 -5.16
C VAL A 188 -9.61 -0.07 -6.45
N GLN A 189 -9.80 -1.35 -6.81
CA GLN A 189 -10.51 -1.71 -8.04
C GLN A 189 -12.01 -1.40 -7.95
N ILE A 190 -12.65 -1.59 -6.80
CA ILE A 190 -14.04 -1.17 -6.60
C ILE A 190 -14.17 0.34 -6.86
N PHE A 191 -13.36 1.17 -6.21
CA PHE A 191 -13.41 2.62 -6.40
C PHE A 191 -13.23 3.02 -7.86
N ARG A 192 -12.25 2.43 -8.54
CA ARG A 192 -12.02 2.71 -9.97
C ARG A 192 -13.23 2.35 -10.84
N HIS A 193 -13.89 1.22 -10.54
CA HIS A 193 -15.07 0.78 -11.32
C HIS A 193 -16.28 1.68 -11.13
N ILE A 194 -16.45 2.26 -9.96
CA ILE A 194 -17.52 3.24 -9.70
C ILE A 194 -17.12 4.68 -10.09
N GLY A 195 -15.95 4.87 -10.70
CA GLY A 195 -15.51 6.17 -11.24
C GLY A 195 -14.68 7.02 -10.30
N LEU A 196 -14.30 6.50 -9.13
CA LEU A 196 -13.43 7.21 -8.18
C LEU A 196 -11.96 6.89 -8.47
N ALA A 197 -11.13 7.94 -8.53
CA ALA A 197 -9.70 7.78 -8.64
C ALA A 197 -9.13 7.18 -7.35
N ALA A 198 -8.44 6.05 -7.47
CA ALA A 198 -7.91 5.33 -6.32
C ALA A 198 -6.48 4.84 -6.55
N ARG A 199 -5.64 5.01 -5.54
CA ARG A 199 -4.24 4.60 -5.52
C ARG A 199 -4.00 3.59 -4.41
N PHE A 200 -3.29 2.51 -4.75
CA PHE A 200 -2.75 1.60 -3.75
C PHE A 200 -1.60 2.28 -3.02
N VAL A 201 -1.62 2.21 -1.70
CA VAL A 201 -0.54 2.73 -0.84
C VAL A 201 -0.06 1.57 0.04
N SER A 202 1.24 1.33 0.05
CA SER A 202 1.89 0.42 0.99
C SER A 202 2.75 1.22 1.97
N GLY A 203 3.00 0.66 3.14
CA GLY A 203 3.79 1.30 4.16
C GLY A 203 4.08 0.36 5.32
N TYR A 204 4.75 0.87 6.32
CA TYR A 204 4.97 0.16 7.56
C TYR A 204 3.77 0.35 8.49
N LEU A 205 3.24 -0.75 9.00
CA LEU A 205 2.25 -0.73 10.06
C LEU A 205 2.98 -0.78 11.41
N ILE A 206 2.80 0.25 12.21
CA ILE A 206 3.37 0.32 13.55
C ILE A 206 2.21 0.24 14.54
N GLN A 207 2.16 -0.85 15.29
CA GLN A 207 1.17 -1.06 16.35
C GLN A 207 1.90 -1.18 17.68
N LEU A 208 1.53 -0.32 18.65
CA LEU A 208 2.07 -0.39 20.00
C LEU A 208 1.35 -1.47 20.83
N THR A 209 0.12 -1.79 20.43
CA THR A 209 -0.69 -2.90 20.99
C THR A 209 -1.41 -3.54 19.80
N ALA A 210 -1.33 -4.86 19.69
CA ALA A 210 -1.98 -5.57 18.58
C ALA A 210 -3.50 -5.53 18.74
N ASP A 211 -4.22 -5.04 17.72
CA ASP A 211 -5.68 -4.99 17.68
C ASP A 211 -6.30 -6.33 17.26
N VAL A 212 -5.52 -7.13 16.53
CA VAL A 212 -5.95 -8.42 15.98
C VAL A 212 -4.99 -9.49 16.47
N LYS A 213 -5.52 -10.57 17.04
CA LYS A 213 -4.73 -11.69 17.58
C LYS A 213 -3.77 -12.31 16.55
N ALA A 214 -4.10 -12.24 15.26
CA ALA A 214 -3.22 -12.69 14.17
C ALA A 214 -2.00 -11.79 13.93
N LEU A 215 -2.00 -10.58 14.54
CA LEU A 215 -0.89 -9.62 14.48
C LEU A 215 -0.09 -9.61 15.80
N ASP A 216 -0.44 -10.46 16.78
CA ASP A 216 0.36 -10.72 17.97
C ASP A 216 1.66 -11.42 17.54
N GLY A 217 2.64 -10.64 17.14
CA GLY A 217 4.00 -11.11 16.92
C GLY A 217 4.75 -11.28 18.25
N PRO A 218 5.90 -11.95 18.24
CA PRO A 218 6.79 -11.95 19.39
C PRO A 218 7.19 -10.50 19.69
N SER A 219 6.99 -10.08 20.90
CA SER A 219 7.18 -8.76 21.50
C SER A 219 8.19 -7.86 20.77
N GLY A 220 7.70 -7.02 19.89
CA GLY A 220 8.49 -6.19 19.00
C GLY A 220 7.81 -6.24 17.66
N THR A 221 7.38 -5.14 17.23
CA THR A 221 6.74 -4.92 15.94
C THR A 221 7.47 -5.62 14.80
N ASP A 222 7.12 -6.88 14.52
CA ASP A 222 7.42 -7.46 13.22
C ASP A 222 6.48 -6.77 12.22
N VAL A 223 7.07 -5.94 11.40
CA VAL A 223 6.37 -5.18 10.38
C VAL A 223 6.47 -5.96 9.09
N ASP A 224 5.35 -6.48 8.62
CA ASP A 224 5.21 -7.04 7.28
C ASP A 224 5.06 -5.94 6.22
#